data_262f1cf51df9c1eddbd36552e8dbc48b
#
_entry.id   262f1cf51df9c1eddbd36552e8dbc48b
#
_cell.length_a   1.000
_cell.length_b   1.000
_cell.length_c   1.000
_cell.angle_alpha   90.00
_cell.angle_beta   90.00
_cell.angle_gamma   90.00
#
_symmetry.space_group_name_H-M   'P 1'
#
loop_
_entity.id
_entity.type
_entity.pdbx_description
1 polymer ?
#
loop_
_entity_poly.entity_id
_entity_poly.type
_entity_poly.pdbx_seq_one_letter_code
_entity_poly.pdbx_strand_id
1 'polypeptide(L)'
;AARAWSFSKVLVLAGVLVLLSALLPCWLIARSILRPLSGALGAIQAVSHGRLDVRVDHPSRDEIGQMYTAIGEMVGQLRARAEQDRARAAEDLRIRTALDDVTTSVMIADADLTIIYANRPLFQMLGKAEQDMRRDLPNFDMKTLIGSNIDVFHKHPTHQRTLLGELRGTHRAQITVGSHVMRQIINPVTDADGRRLGYVVEWDDRTAEVEVEREVSGIVAAAASGELSGRIALDGKSGFLLQLSEQLNDLLDSFATSVGQVSTLLGALSHGDLTTRMEGDYRGVFARIRDDANATVDQLTSIVGRIQSASSAINTAAGEIASGNNDLSRRTEQQ
;
A
#
# COMPACT_ATOMS: atom_id res chain seq x y z
N ALA A 1 -83.08 -40.76 -67.80
CA ALA A 1 -82.65 -39.81 -66.75
C ALA A 1 -81.78 -40.53 -65.66
N ALA A 2 -82.17 -41.74 -65.23
CA ALA A 2 -81.46 -42.43 -64.12
C ALA A 2 -79.99 -42.84 -64.42
N ARG A 3 -79.68 -43.23 -65.69
CA ARG A 3 -78.32 -43.60 -66.10
C ARG A 3 -77.37 -42.40 -66.23
N ALA A 4 -77.79 -41.22 -66.56
CA ALA A 4 -76.99 -40.00 -66.67
C ALA A 4 -76.61 -39.48 -65.28
N TRP A 5 -77.45 -39.64 -64.29
CA TRP A 5 -77.21 -39.17 -62.89
C TRP A 5 -76.25 -40.08 -62.15
N SER A 6 -76.18 -41.41 -62.43
CA SER A 6 -75.18 -42.32 -61.90
C SER A 6 -73.77 -42.09 -62.50
N PHE A 7 -73.70 -41.73 -63.80
CA PHE A 7 -72.46 -41.44 -64.48
C PHE A 7 -71.80 -40.15 -63.99
N SER A 8 -72.60 -39.12 -63.72
CA SER A 8 -72.13 -37.85 -63.11
C SER A 8 -71.59 -38.04 -61.69
N LYS A 9 -72.23 -38.88 -60.88
CA LYS A 9 -71.70 -39.21 -59.54
C LYS A 9 -70.40 -40.00 -59.61
N VAL A 10 -70.21 -40.90 -60.49
CA VAL A 10 -68.98 -41.66 -60.70
C VAL A 10 -67.81 -40.75 -61.16
N LEU A 11 -68.09 -39.79 -62.06
CA LEU A 11 -67.13 -38.80 -62.52
C LEU A 11 -66.72 -37.84 -61.40
N VAL A 12 -67.60 -37.39 -60.56
CA VAL A 12 -67.29 -36.55 -59.37
C VAL A 12 -66.53 -37.36 -58.37
N LEU A 13 -66.89 -38.62 -58.13
CA LEU A 13 -66.16 -39.48 -57.19
C LEU A 13 -64.75 -39.75 -57.69
N ALA A 14 -64.57 -40.02 -58.99
CA ALA A 14 -63.26 -40.20 -59.62
C ALA A 14 -62.40 -38.94 -59.56
N GLY A 15 -63.00 -37.74 -59.77
CA GLY A 15 -62.31 -36.47 -59.65
C GLY A 15 -61.87 -36.18 -58.22
N VAL A 16 -62.70 -36.49 -57.24
CA VAL A 16 -62.31 -36.35 -55.80
C VAL A 16 -61.19 -37.32 -55.41
N LEU A 17 -61.29 -38.58 -55.94
CA LEU A 17 -60.23 -39.58 -55.72
C LEU A 17 -58.84 -39.14 -56.29
N VAL A 18 -58.88 -38.58 -57.52
CA VAL A 18 -57.67 -38.04 -58.17
C VAL A 18 -57.12 -36.85 -57.41
N LEU A 19 -58.00 -35.93 -56.96
CA LEU A 19 -57.62 -34.79 -56.12
C LEU A 19 -56.96 -35.26 -54.76
N LEU A 20 -57.60 -36.22 -54.10
CA LEU A 20 -57.09 -36.78 -52.84
C LEU A 20 -55.78 -37.53 -53.06
N SER A 21 -55.65 -38.26 -54.18
CA SER A 21 -54.36 -38.96 -54.50
C SER A 21 -53.20 -38.01 -54.80
N ALA A 22 -53.49 -36.80 -55.27
CA ALA A 22 -52.44 -35.76 -55.46
C ALA A 22 -52.16 -34.94 -54.19
N LEU A 23 -53.21 -34.63 -53.43
CA LEU A 23 -53.11 -33.79 -52.23
C LEU A 23 -52.41 -34.59 -51.06
N LEU A 24 -52.67 -35.86 -50.89
CA LEU A 24 -52.12 -36.71 -49.84
C LEU A 24 -50.60 -36.83 -49.88
N PRO A 25 -49.94 -37.13 -51.00
CA PRO A 25 -48.51 -37.15 -51.14
C PRO A 25 -47.90 -35.74 -50.87
N CYS A 26 -48.54 -34.72 -51.43
CA CYS A 26 -48.10 -33.34 -51.24
C CYS A 26 -48.10 -32.92 -49.73
N TRP A 27 -49.15 -33.28 -49.01
CA TRP A 27 -49.25 -33.09 -47.57
C TRP A 27 -48.25 -33.91 -46.76
N LEU A 28 -48.06 -35.17 -47.19
CA LEU A 28 -47.04 -36.06 -46.57
C LEU A 28 -45.60 -35.49 -46.74
N ILE A 29 -45.25 -35.03 -47.92
CA ILE A 29 -43.96 -34.39 -48.21
C ILE A 29 -43.79 -33.11 -47.38
N ALA A 30 -44.80 -32.26 -47.37
CA ALA A 30 -44.82 -31.02 -46.59
C ALA A 30 -44.64 -31.30 -45.10
N ARG A 31 -45.25 -32.37 -44.58
CA ARG A 31 -45.17 -32.73 -43.15
C ARG A 31 -43.88 -33.46 -42.78
N SER A 32 -43.35 -34.34 -43.64
CA SER A 32 -42.19 -35.19 -43.35
C SER A 32 -40.84 -34.55 -43.72
N ILE A 33 -40.84 -33.60 -44.69
CA ILE A 33 -39.58 -32.98 -45.15
C ILE A 33 -39.57 -31.46 -44.92
N LEU A 34 -40.52 -30.71 -45.43
CA LEU A 34 -40.45 -29.26 -45.43
C LEU A 34 -40.57 -28.64 -44.02
N ARG A 35 -41.44 -29.17 -43.14
CA ARG A 35 -41.56 -28.66 -41.76
C ARG A 35 -40.30 -28.94 -40.93
N PRO A 36 -39.73 -30.15 -40.88
CA PRO A 36 -38.49 -30.38 -40.18
C PRO A 36 -37.34 -29.56 -40.74
N LEU A 37 -37.21 -29.44 -42.06
CA LEU A 37 -36.14 -28.63 -42.65
C LEU A 37 -36.24 -27.15 -42.26
N SER A 38 -37.44 -26.58 -42.24
CA SER A 38 -37.67 -25.21 -41.78
C SER A 38 -37.38 -25.05 -40.28
N GLY A 39 -37.64 -26.08 -39.45
CA GLY A 39 -37.31 -26.11 -38.05
C GLY A 39 -35.81 -26.12 -37.81
N ALA A 40 -35.08 -26.96 -38.56
CA ALA A 40 -33.62 -27.01 -38.52
C ALA A 40 -32.97 -25.67 -38.94
N LEU A 41 -33.50 -25.07 -40.02
CA LEU A 41 -33.06 -23.74 -40.47
C LEU A 41 -33.30 -22.68 -39.39
N GLY A 42 -34.48 -22.72 -38.75
CA GLY A 42 -34.79 -21.82 -37.63
C GLY A 42 -33.83 -22.00 -36.43
N ALA A 43 -33.48 -23.25 -36.12
CA ALA A 43 -32.49 -23.53 -35.08
C ALA A 43 -31.10 -22.96 -35.43
N ILE A 44 -30.64 -23.19 -36.67
CA ILE A 44 -29.36 -22.66 -37.16
C ILE A 44 -29.37 -21.11 -37.13
N GLN A 45 -30.44 -20.50 -37.60
CA GLN A 45 -30.59 -19.03 -37.56
C GLN A 45 -30.57 -18.47 -36.11
N ALA A 46 -31.22 -19.15 -35.17
CA ALA A 46 -31.21 -18.77 -33.78
C ALA A 46 -29.79 -18.82 -33.20
N VAL A 47 -29.03 -19.90 -33.52
CA VAL A 47 -27.63 -20.04 -33.10
C VAL A 47 -26.74 -18.96 -33.72
N SER A 48 -26.91 -18.65 -35.01
CA SER A 48 -26.14 -17.58 -35.66
C SER A 48 -26.42 -16.20 -35.08
N HIS A 49 -27.55 -15.98 -34.42
CA HIS A 49 -27.83 -14.78 -33.64
C HIS A 49 -27.44 -14.89 -32.16
N GLY A 50 -26.65 -15.88 -31.79
CA GLY A 50 -26.12 -16.06 -30.43
C GLY A 50 -27.10 -16.69 -29.43
N ARG A 51 -28.28 -17.14 -29.87
CA ARG A 51 -29.24 -17.85 -29.00
C ARG A 51 -28.92 -19.32 -28.97
N LEU A 52 -28.31 -19.78 -27.87
CA LEU A 52 -27.91 -21.16 -27.64
C LEU A 52 -28.94 -21.97 -26.82
N ASP A 53 -30.05 -21.36 -26.41
CA ASP A 53 -31.14 -21.97 -25.64
C ASP A 53 -32.14 -22.72 -26.52
N VAL A 54 -31.83 -22.92 -27.80
CA VAL A 54 -32.69 -23.56 -28.78
C VAL A 54 -32.80 -25.06 -28.47
N ARG A 55 -34.07 -25.55 -28.41
CA ARG A 55 -34.33 -26.97 -28.30
C ARG A 55 -34.25 -27.58 -29.71
N VAL A 56 -33.31 -28.48 -29.95
CA VAL A 56 -33.08 -29.16 -31.21
C VAL A 56 -33.40 -30.62 -30.98
N ASP A 57 -34.71 -30.99 -31.21
CA ASP A 57 -35.16 -32.35 -31.01
C ASP A 57 -36.11 -32.77 -32.18
N HIS A 58 -35.91 -33.95 -32.72
CA HIS A 58 -36.74 -34.51 -33.78
C HIS A 58 -36.77 -36.05 -33.65
N PRO A 59 -37.98 -36.65 -33.59
CA PRO A 59 -38.12 -38.10 -33.31
C PRO A 59 -37.81 -39.03 -34.50
N SER A 60 -37.45 -38.50 -35.69
CA SER A 60 -37.15 -39.31 -36.87
C SER A 60 -35.79 -40.01 -36.75
N ARG A 61 -35.66 -41.18 -37.34
CA ARG A 61 -34.42 -41.97 -37.42
C ARG A 61 -33.79 -41.96 -38.83
N ASP A 62 -34.34 -41.15 -39.72
CA ASP A 62 -33.85 -40.95 -41.09
C ASP A 62 -32.76 -39.86 -41.16
N GLU A 63 -32.43 -39.41 -42.37
CA GLU A 63 -31.43 -38.36 -42.61
C GLU A 63 -31.77 -37.05 -41.94
N ILE A 64 -33.07 -36.73 -41.77
CA ILE A 64 -33.56 -35.57 -41.06
C ILE A 64 -33.23 -35.66 -39.53
N GLY A 65 -33.48 -36.87 -38.97
CA GLY A 65 -33.11 -37.14 -37.57
C GLY A 65 -31.59 -37.04 -37.32
N GLN A 66 -30.78 -37.56 -38.25
CA GLN A 66 -29.31 -37.40 -38.16
C GLN A 66 -28.87 -35.92 -38.22
N MET A 67 -29.49 -35.14 -39.10
CA MET A 67 -29.26 -33.71 -39.21
C MET A 67 -29.59 -32.97 -37.88
N TYR A 68 -30.73 -33.27 -37.26
CA TYR A 68 -31.12 -32.71 -35.98
C TYR A 68 -30.16 -33.10 -34.84
N THR A 69 -29.69 -34.36 -34.83
CA THR A 69 -28.69 -34.84 -33.90
C THR A 69 -27.38 -34.05 -34.05
N ALA A 70 -26.88 -33.88 -35.28
CA ALA A 70 -25.67 -33.13 -35.57
C ALA A 70 -25.81 -31.63 -35.16
N ILE A 71 -26.97 -31.00 -35.42
CA ILE A 71 -27.25 -29.62 -34.97
C ILE A 71 -27.28 -29.56 -33.42
N GLY A 72 -27.92 -30.56 -32.78
CA GLY A 72 -27.98 -30.64 -31.32
C GLY A 72 -26.61 -30.77 -30.68
N GLU A 73 -25.73 -31.61 -31.23
CA GLU A 73 -24.31 -31.75 -30.78
C GLU A 73 -23.56 -30.44 -30.98
N MET A 74 -23.70 -29.80 -32.14
CA MET A 74 -23.06 -28.48 -32.39
C MET A 74 -23.54 -27.41 -31.37
N VAL A 75 -24.85 -27.33 -31.13
CA VAL A 75 -25.41 -26.40 -30.13
C VAL A 75 -24.91 -26.72 -28.74
N GLY A 76 -24.83 -28.02 -28.38
CA GLY A 76 -24.26 -28.48 -27.11
C GLY A 76 -22.80 -28.06 -26.92
N GLN A 77 -21.96 -28.25 -27.94
CA GLN A 77 -20.56 -27.83 -27.92
C GLN A 77 -20.41 -26.30 -27.81
N LEU A 78 -21.19 -25.54 -28.58
CA LEU A 78 -21.17 -24.07 -28.50
C LEU A 78 -21.62 -23.57 -27.13
N ARG A 79 -22.64 -24.20 -26.52
CA ARG A 79 -23.12 -23.89 -25.17
C ARG A 79 -22.02 -24.16 -24.13
N ALA A 80 -21.40 -25.34 -24.15
CA ALA A 80 -20.34 -25.71 -23.25
C ALA A 80 -19.14 -24.74 -23.36
N ARG A 81 -18.78 -24.33 -24.58
CA ARG A 81 -17.72 -23.36 -24.83
C ARG A 81 -18.08 -21.97 -24.27
N ALA A 82 -19.29 -21.48 -24.52
CA ALA A 82 -19.76 -20.21 -24.00
C ALA A 82 -19.84 -20.20 -22.47
N GLU A 83 -20.22 -21.29 -21.82
CA GLU A 83 -20.21 -21.44 -20.37
C GLU A 83 -18.78 -21.43 -19.82
N GLN A 84 -17.84 -22.13 -20.47
CA GLN A 84 -16.43 -22.13 -20.10
C GLN A 84 -15.81 -20.75 -20.24
N ASP A 85 -16.08 -20.03 -21.32
CA ASP A 85 -15.58 -18.67 -21.54
C ASP A 85 -16.15 -17.69 -20.50
N ARG A 86 -17.44 -17.82 -20.14
CA ARG A 86 -18.06 -17.03 -19.06
C ARG A 86 -17.44 -17.34 -17.70
N ALA A 87 -17.18 -18.62 -17.41
CA ALA A 87 -16.54 -19.04 -16.16
C ALA A 87 -15.12 -18.45 -16.05
N ARG A 88 -14.32 -18.54 -17.12
CA ARG A 88 -12.98 -17.92 -17.18
C ARG A 88 -13.04 -16.42 -17.00
N ALA A 89 -13.92 -15.73 -17.72
CA ALA A 89 -14.07 -14.28 -17.59
C ALA A 89 -14.49 -13.86 -16.17
N ALA A 90 -15.36 -14.65 -15.52
CA ALA A 90 -15.77 -14.40 -14.14
C ALA A 90 -14.61 -14.64 -13.15
N GLU A 91 -13.75 -15.62 -13.39
CA GLU A 91 -12.56 -15.89 -12.60
C GLU A 91 -11.53 -14.76 -12.75
N ASP A 92 -11.22 -14.36 -13.98
CA ASP A 92 -10.32 -13.22 -14.27
C ASP A 92 -10.81 -11.93 -13.63
N LEU A 93 -12.12 -11.65 -13.72
CA LEU A 93 -12.70 -10.48 -13.07
C LEU A 93 -12.55 -10.54 -11.54
N ARG A 94 -12.77 -11.72 -10.95
CA ARG A 94 -12.61 -11.90 -9.49
C ARG A 94 -11.18 -11.65 -9.05
N ILE A 95 -10.19 -12.19 -9.80
CA ILE A 95 -8.76 -11.99 -9.50
C ILE A 95 -8.40 -10.51 -9.62
N ARG A 96 -8.82 -9.83 -10.68
CA ARG A 96 -8.57 -8.39 -10.86
C ARG A 96 -9.20 -7.56 -9.74
N THR A 97 -10.46 -7.82 -9.41
CA THR A 97 -11.14 -7.11 -8.31
C THR A 97 -10.43 -7.33 -6.98
N ALA A 98 -9.99 -8.57 -6.70
CA ALA A 98 -9.24 -8.87 -5.48
C ALA A 98 -7.91 -8.11 -5.43
N LEU A 99 -7.17 -8.03 -6.55
CA LEU A 99 -5.93 -7.25 -6.64
C LEU A 99 -6.16 -5.74 -6.50
N ASP A 100 -7.33 -5.22 -6.91
CA ASP A 100 -7.70 -3.81 -6.72
C ASP A 100 -8.03 -3.45 -5.26
N ASP A 101 -8.45 -4.45 -4.47
CA ASP A 101 -8.86 -4.26 -3.08
C ASP A 101 -7.73 -4.56 -2.06
N VAL A 102 -6.57 -5.12 -2.48
CA VAL A 102 -5.40 -5.23 -1.60
C VAL A 102 -4.78 -3.87 -1.33
N THR A 103 -4.11 -3.72 -0.19
CA THR A 103 -3.46 -2.46 0.21
C THR A 103 -2.09 -2.24 -0.46
N THR A 104 -1.46 -3.32 -0.94
CA THR A 104 -0.17 -3.26 -1.62
C THR A 104 -0.32 -2.68 -3.03
N SER A 105 0.55 -1.76 -3.40
CA SER A 105 0.61 -1.20 -4.76
C SER A 105 1.27 -2.21 -5.70
N VAL A 106 0.52 -2.71 -6.69
CA VAL A 106 0.98 -3.78 -7.59
C VAL A 106 0.87 -3.35 -9.05
N MET A 107 1.92 -3.65 -9.80
CA MET A 107 2.02 -3.50 -11.25
C MET A 107 2.38 -4.84 -11.88
N ILE A 108 1.80 -5.14 -13.04
CA ILE A 108 2.17 -6.32 -13.84
C ILE A 108 2.58 -5.84 -15.23
N ALA A 109 3.74 -6.28 -15.68
CA ALA A 109 4.20 -6.14 -17.03
C ALA A 109 4.29 -7.50 -17.73
N ASP A 110 4.06 -7.55 -19.03
CA ASP A 110 4.24 -8.74 -19.85
C ASP A 110 5.74 -9.06 -20.11
N ALA A 111 6.00 -10.08 -20.93
CA ALA A 111 7.35 -10.49 -21.28
C ALA A 111 8.11 -9.43 -22.10
N ASP A 112 7.38 -8.55 -22.80
CA ASP A 112 7.93 -7.44 -23.60
C ASP A 112 8.07 -6.16 -22.77
N LEU A 113 7.86 -6.26 -21.45
CA LEU A 113 7.93 -5.17 -20.49
C LEU A 113 6.83 -4.11 -20.67
N THR A 114 5.73 -4.45 -21.33
CA THR A 114 4.55 -3.59 -21.43
C THR A 114 3.70 -3.73 -20.18
N ILE A 115 3.31 -2.62 -19.58
CA ILE A 115 2.46 -2.58 -18.38
C ILE A 115 1.03 -2.98 -18.77
N ILE A 116 0.60 -4.16 -18.33
CA ILE A 116 -0.72 -4.72 -18.64
C ILE A 116 -1.74 -4.56 -17.52
N TYR A 117 -1.25 -4.29 -16.30
CA TYR A 117 -2.10 -4.08 -15.13
C TYR A 117 -1.41 -3.21 -14.09
N ALA A 118 -2.19 -2.36 -13.44
CA ALA A 118 -1.83 -1.63 -12.23
C ALA A 118 -3.09 -1.54 -11.36
N ASN A 119 -2.96 -1.83 -10.07
CA ASN A 119 -4.10 -1.79 -9.16
C ASN A 119 -4.40 -0.39 -8.63
N ARG A 120 -5.55 -0.21 -8.00
CA ARG A 120 -6.01 1.06 -7.44
C ARG A 120 -5.01 1.71 -6.46
N PRO A 121 -4.41 0.98 -5.48
CA PRO A 121 -3.39 1.55 -4.60
C PRO A 121 -2.18 2.12 -5.34
N LEU A 122 -1.70 1.43 -6.39
CA LEU A 122 -0.59 1.94 -7.20
C LEU A 122 -0.95 3.26 -7.89
N PHE A 123 -2.14 3.34 -8.50
CA PHE A 123 -2.61 4.58 -9.11
C PHE A 123 -2.70 5.73 -8.10
N GLN A 124 -3.16 5.45 -6.88
CA GLN A 124 -3.23 6.46 -5.82
C GLN A 124 -1.85 6.92 -5.36
N MET A 125 -0.91 6.00 -5.20
CA MET A 125 0.47 6.28 -4.79
C MET A 125 1.21 7.09 -5.85
N LEU A 126 1.24 6.60 -7.09
CA LEU A 126 1.93 7.29 -8.19
C LEU A 126 1.27 8.64 -8.53
N GLY A 127 -0.06 8.75 -8.37
CA GLY A 127 -0.78 10.00 -8.60
C GLY A 127 -0.37 11.10 -7.63
N LYS A 128 -0.03 10.78 -6.38
CA LYS A 128 0.54 11.74 -5.41
C LYS A 128 1.94 12.18 -5.80
N ALA A 129 2.73 11.29 -6.37
CA ALA A 129 4.11 11.53 -6.77
C ALA A 129 4.25 12.05 -8.21
N GLU A 130 3.18 12.08 -9.02
CA GLU A 130 3.23 12.34 -10.46
C GLU A 130 3.96 13.63 -10.82
N GLN A 131 3.70 14.71 -10.10
CA GLN A 131 4.31 16.02 -10.39
C GLN A 131 5.83 15.99 -10.19
N ASP A 132 6.29 15.33 -9.14
CA ASP A 132 7.71 15.16 -8.84
C ASP A 132 8.37 14.16 -9.80
N MET A 133 7.68 13.05 -10.09
CA MET A 133 8.16 12.06 -11.06
C MET A 133 8.37 12.66 -12.45
N ARG A 134 7.48 13.52 -12.92
CA ARG A 134 7.60 14.19 -14.23
C ARG A 134 8.81 15.12 -14.35
N ARG A 135 9.32 15.66 -13.23
CA ARG A 135 10.56 16.46 -13.25
C ARG A 135 11.77 15.61 -13.62
N ASP A 136 11.80 14.37 -13.09
CA ASP A 136 12.91 13.44 -13.32
C ASP A 136 12.69 12.54 -14.53
N LEU A 137 11.45 12.25 -14.87
CA LEU A 137 10.99 11.32 -15.91
C LEU A 137 9.98 12.04 -16.83
N PRO A 138 10.42 12.85 -17.78
CA PRO A 138 9.52 13.68 -18.60
C PRO A 138 8.50 12.90 -19.42
N ASN A 139 8.78 11.62 -19.70
CA ASN A 139 7.90 10.73 -20.48
C ASN A 139 6.86 10.01 -19.59
N PHE A 140 6.89 10.22 -18.27
CA PHE A 140 5.93 9.60 -17.35
C PHE A 140 4.58 10.31 -17.43
N ASP A 141 3.51 9.54 -17.69
CA ASP A 141 2.14 10.01 -17.69
C ASP A 141 1.20 8.93 -17.14
N MET A 142 0.52 9.24 -16.05
CA MET A 142 -0.45 8.34 -15.41
C MET A 142 -1.59 7.92 -16.35
N LYS A 143 -1.99 8.78 -17.29
CA LYS A 143 -3.10 8.51 -18.21
C LYS A 143 -2.78 7.42 -19.24
N THR A 144 -1.51 7.26 -19.56
CA THR A 144 -1.01 6.30 -20.55
C THR A 144 -0.23 5.16 -19.91
N LEU A 145 -0.24 5.06 -18.57
CA LEU A 145 0.55 4.07 -17.82
C LEU A 145 0.27 2.64 -18.29
N ILE A 146 -1.02 2.26 -18.37
CA ILE A 146 -1.40 0.96 -18.92
C ILE A 146 -1.19 0.98 -20.44
N GLY A 147 -0.46 -0.01 -20.94
CA GLY A 147 -0.03 -0.11 -22.35
C GLY A 147 1.29 0.56 -22.65
N SER A 148 1.88 1.35 -21.73
CA SER A 148 3.23 1.86 -21.88
C SER A 148 4.27 0.80 -21.49
N ASN A 149 5.50 0.97 -22.00
CA ASN A 149 6.62 0.15 -21.54
C ASN A 149 7.17 0.67 -20.22
N ILE A 150 7.71 -0.23 -19.37
CA ILE A 150 8.33 0.15 -18.08
C ILE A 150 9.45 1.17 -18.23
N ASP A 151 9.97 1.40 -19.41
CA ASP A 151 10.99 2.40 -19.71
C ASP A 151 10.57 3.81 -19.26
N VAL A 152 9.27 4.10 -19.17
CA VAL A 152 8.74 5.38 -18.68
C VAL A 152 9.19 5.72 -17.25
N PHE A 153 9.59 4.71 -16.47
CA PHE A 153 10.14 4.87 -15.13
C PHE A 153 11.67 5.02 -15.09
N HIS A 154 12.36 5.00 -16.24
CA HIS A 154 13.81 4.90 -16.27
C HIS A 154 14.47 5.94 -17.18
N LYS A 155 15.50 6.62 -16.66
CA LYS A 155 16.35 7.53 -17.46
C LYS A 155 17.24 6.77 -18.46
N HIS A 156 17.64 5.53 -18.10
CA HIS A 156 18.51 4.66 -18.89
C HIS A 156 17.94 3.24 -18.98
N PRO A 157 16.95 2.99 -19.85
CA PRO A 157 16.20 1.74 -19.89
C PRO A 157 17.01 0.48 -20.17
N THR A 158 18.11 0.59 -20.91
CA THR A 158 18.93 -0.55 -21.34
C THR A 158 19.44 -1.39 -20.17
N HIS A 159 19.87 -0.74 -19.08
CA HIS A 159 20.34 -1.44 -17.89
C HIS A 159 19.24 -2.29 -17.24
N GLN A 160 18.04 -1.72 -17.08
CA GLN A 160 16.90 -2.40 -16.50
C GLN A 160 16.41 -3.56 -17.36
N ARG A 161 16.42 -3.39 -18.69
CA ARG A 161 16.07 -4.49 -19.63
C ARG A 161 17.02 -5.68 -19.48
N THR A 162 18.33 -5.43 -19.37
CA THR A 162 19.31 -6.49 -19.15
C THR A 162 19.09 -7.18 -17.81
N LEU A 163 18.96 -6.42 -16.74
CA LEU A 163 18.72 -6.94 -15.38
C LEU A 163 17.46 -7.81 -15.33
N LEU A 164 16.35 -7.33 -15.88
CA LEU A 164 15.08 -8.06 -15.90
C LEU A 164 15.17 -9.33 -16.79
N GLY A 165 15.85 -9.28 -17.92
CA GLY A 165 16.05 -10.44 -18.79
C GLY A 165 16.81 -11.58 -18.10
N GLU A 166 17.78 -11.27 -17.26
CA GLU A 166 18.58 -12.22 -16.51
C GLU A 166 17.95 -12.64 -15.17
N LEU A 167 16.89 -11.97 -14.74
CA LEU A 167 16.28 -12.20 -13.44
C LEU A 167 15.69 -13.60 -13.30
N ARG A 168 16.16 -14.39 -12.32
CA ARG A 168 15.70 -15.75 -12.02
C ARG A 168 14.86 -15.85 -10.76
N GLY A 169 14.91 -14.85 -9.89
CA GLY A 169 14.20 -14.82 -8.61
C GLY A 169 13.81 -13.40 -8.22
N THR A 170 13.41 -13.20 -6.99
CA THR A 170 13.00 -11.90 -6.47
C THR A 170 14.15 -10.90 -6.49
N HIS A 171 13.96 -9.75 -7.10
CA HIS A 171 14.84 -8.60 -7.02
C HIS A 171 14.22 -7.51 -6.15
N ARG A 172 15.03 -6.92 -5.26
CA ARG A 172 14.62 -5.79 -4.41
C ARG A 172 15.48 -4.59 -4.75
N ALA A 173 14.82 -3.48 -5.01
CA ALA A 173 15.48 -2.22 -5.32
C ALA A 173 14.84 -1.09 -4.49
N GLN A 174 15.64 -0.08 -4.19
CA GLN A 174 15.16 1.19 -3.69
C GLN A 174 15.62 2.27 -4.67
N ILE A 175 14.67 3.07 -5.13
CA ILE A 175 14.91 4.13 -6.09
C ILE A 175 14.45 5.46 -5.48
N THR A 176 15.11 6.53 -5.87
CA THR A 176 14.67 7.89 -5.53
C THR A 176 14.22 8.58 -6.82
N VAL A 177 12.99 9.07 -6.83
CA VAL A 177 12.41 9.80 -7.95
C VAL A 177 11.81 11.09 -7.41
N GLY A 178 12.38 12.24 -7.81
CA GLY A 178 12.03 13.52 -7.19
C GLY A 178 12.34 13.51 -5.70
N SER A 179 11.35 13.86 -4.88
CA SER A 179 11.41 13.82 -3.42
C SER A 179 11.02 12.45 -2.83
N HIS A 180 10.55 11.51 -3.65
CA HIS A 180 10.01 10.23 -3.19
C HIS A 180 11.07 9.12 -3.17
N VAL A 181 11.06 8.32 -2.10
CA VAL A 181 11.86 7.10 -1.97
C VAL A 181 10.94 5.90 -2.10
N MET A 182 11.07 5.19 -3.24
CA MET A 182 10.23 4.04 -3.59
C MET A 182 11.00 2.74 -3.43
N ARG A 183 10.46 1.80 -2.67
CA ARG A 183 10.93 0.42 -2.62
C ARG A 183 10.16 -0.41 -3.64
N GLN A 184 10.89 -1.22 -4.39
CA GLN A 184 10.32 -2.14 -5.37
C GLN A 184 10.72 -3.58 -5.05
N ILE A 185 9.76 -4.50 -5.20
CA ILE A 185 10.00 -5.94 -5.15
C ILE A 185 9.52 -6.52 -6.49
N ILE A 186 10.47 -7.00 -7.29
CA ILE A 186 10.23 -7.46 -8.64
C ILE A 186 10.34 -8.97 -8.67
N ASN A 187 9.27 -9.63 -9.08
CA ASN A 187 9.19 -11.08 -9.20
C ASN A 187 8.94 -11.46 -10.67
N PRO A 188 9.76 -12.33 -11.25
CA PRO A 188 9.51 -12.89 -12.57
C PRO A 188 8.33 -13.88 -12.49
N VAL A 189 7.43 -13.82 -13.47
CA VAL A 189 6.33 -14.77 -13.66
C VAL A 189 6.67 -15.70 -14.81
N THR A 190 6.63 -17.01 -14.57
CA THR A 190 6.92 -18.03 -15.57
C THR A 190 5.80 -19.07 -15.62
N ASP A 191 5.60 -19.69 -16.78
CA ASP A 191 4.71 -20.84 -16.92
C ASP A 191 5.35 -22.14 -16.39
N ALA A 192 4.62 -23.24 -16.49
CA ALA A 192 5.07 -24.56 -16.04
C ALA A 192 6.32 -25.06 -16.79
N ASP A 193 6.54 -24.60 -18.02
CA ASP A 193 7.67 -24.94 -18.85
C ASP A 193 8.89 -24.00 -18.64
N GLY A 194 8.77 -23.04 -17.71
CA GLY A 194 9.81 -22.07 -17.38
C GLY A 194 9.91 -20.89 -18.35
N ARG A 195 8.96 -20.74 -19.28
CA ARG A 195 8.92 -19.58 -20.19
C ARG A 195 8.46 -18.35 -19.43
N ARG A 196 9.12 -17.21 -19.66
CA ARG A 196 8.77 -15.94 -19.06
C ARG A 196 7.41 -15.45 -19.58
N LEU A 197 6.47 -15.23 -18.67
CA LEU A 197 5.17 -14.61 -18.95
C LEU A 197 5.18 -13.11 -18.69
N GLY A 198 6.05 -12.64 -17.78
CA GLY A 198 6.14 -11.25 -17.40
C GLY A 198 6.74 -11.04 -16.02
N TYR A 199 6.36 -9.93 -15.39
CA TYR A 199 6.87 -9.50 -14.09
C TYR A 199 5.75 -8.93 -13.23
N VAL A 200 5.76 -9.27 -11.94
CA VAL A 200 4.96 -8.58 -10.92
C VAL A 200 5.89 -7.68 -10.14
N VAL A 201 5.50 -6.43 -9.99
CA VAL A 201 6.25 -5.42 -9.23
C VAL A 201 5.38 -4.87 -8.12
N GLU A 202 5.81 -5.07 -6.89
CA GLU A 202 5.25 -4.42 -5.72
C GLU A 202 5.99 -3.11 -5.49
N TRP A 203 5.23 -2.06 -5.21
CA TRP A 203 5.73 -0.72 -4.93
C TRP A 203 5.34 -0.30 -3.52
N ASP A 204 6.27 0.35 -2.84
CA ASP A 204 6.07 0.85 -1.49
C ASP A 204 6.75 2.22 -1.37
N ASP A 205 5.97 3.24 -1.03
CA ASP A 205 6.50 4.59 -0.79
C ASP A 205 7.04 4.64 0.64
N ARG A 206 8.37 4.73 0.74
CA ARG A 206 9.14 4.78 1.98
C ARG A 206 9.62 6.18 2.35
N THR A 207 9.09 7.21 1.69
CA THR A 207 9.57 8.58 1.84
C THR A 207 9.51 9.03 3.29
N ALA A 208 8.36 8.85 3.94
CA ALA A 208 8.17 9.28 5.33
C ALA A 208 9.09 8.52 6.31
N GLU A 209 9.26 7.20 6.11
CA GLU A 209 10.15 6.40 6.96
C GLU A 209 11.61 6.82 6.81
N VAL A 210 12.07 7.03 5.57
CA VAL A 210 13.45 7.45 5.29
C VAL A 210 13.72 8.87 5.79
N GLU A 211 12.74 9.76 5.74
CA GLU A 211 12.84 11.09 6.32
C GLU A 211 13.00 11.03 7.85
N VAL A 212 12.15 10.26 8.52
CA VAL A 212 12.25 10.07 9.99
C VAL A 212 13.58 9.42 10.36
N GLU A 213 14.04 8.39 9.62
CA GLU A 213 15.33 7.74 9.85
C GLU A 213 16.49 8.75 9.74
N ARG A 214 16.44 9.65 8.76
CA ARG A 214 17.46 10.70 8.58
C ARG A 214 17.41 11.75 9.70
N GLU A 215 16.20 12.23 10.05
CA GLU A 215 16.01 13.17 11.15
C GLU A 215 16.50 12.59 12.47
N VAL A 216 16.09 11.37 12.80
CA VAL A 216 16.54 10.67 14.02
C VAL A 216 18.06 10.52 14.05
N SER A 217 18.65 10.07 12.94
CA SER A 217 20.12 9.90 12.85
C SER A 217 20.84 11.23 13.06
N GLY A 218 20.33 12.32 12.47
CA GLY A 218 20.89 13.66 12.65
C GLY A 218 20.78 14.16 14.10
N ILE A 219 19.64 13.98 14.73
CA ILE A 219 19.38 14.39 16.11
C ILE A 219 20.23 13.58 17.10
N VAL A 220 20.34 12.27 16.89
CA VAL A 220 21.20 11.40 17.73
C VAL A 220 22.67 11.81 17.61
N ALA A 221 23.14 12.11 16.40
CA ALA A 221 24.50 12.59 16.19
C ALA A 221 24.75 13.96 16.87
N ALA A 222 23.79 14.89 16.77
CA ALA A 222 23.83 16.18 17.45
C ALA A 222 23.81 16.02 18.99
N ALA A 223 22.93 15.17 19.50
CA ALA A 223 22.83 14.89 20.93
C ALA A 223 24.12 14.26 21.49
N ALA A 224 24.76 13.38 20.72
CA ALA A 224 26.07 12.81 21.09
C ALA A 224 27.20 13.85 21.20
N SER A 225 27.08 14.99 20.51
CA SER A 225 27.98 16.14 20.62
C SER A 225 27.54 17.19 21.64
N GLY A 226 26.45 16.94 22.37
CA GLY A 226 25.90 17.84 23.40
C GLY A 226 24.83 18.82 22.89
N GLU A 227 24.44 18.78 21.62
CA GLU A 227 23.39 19.62 21.06
C GLU A 227 22.04 18.93 21.21
N LEU A 228 21.20 19.44 22.13
CA LEU A 228 19.91 18.85 22.50
C LEU A 228 18.71 19.64 22.02
N SER A 229 18.91 20.67 21.19
CA SER A 229 17.84 21.57 20.73
C SER A 229 17.04 21.00 19.55
N GLY A 230 17.60 20.04 18.81
CA GLY A 230 16.97 19.43 17.65
C GLY A 230 15.67 18.71 18.01
N ARG A 231 14.66 18.82 17.12
CA ARG A 231 13.39 18.10 17.25
C ARG A 231 13.00 17.51 15.91
N ILE A 232 12.32 16.36 15.95
CA ILE A 232 11.74 15.72 14.78
C ILE A 232 10.46 16.50 14.42
N ALA A 233 10.33 16.89 13.14
CA ALA A 233 9.12 17.51 12.64
C ALA A 233 7.93 16.54 12.73
N LEU A 234 6.76 16.98 13.14
CA LEU A 234 5.56 16.14 13.26
C LEU A 234 4.66 16.24 12.03
N ASP A 235 4.79 17.31 11.25
CA ASP A 235 3.98 17.59 10.07
C ASP A 235 4.12 16.47 9.03
N GLY A 236 2.98 16.05 8.48
CA GLY A 236 2.93 15.01 7.45
C GLY A 236 3.12 13.57 7.96
N LYS A 237 3.44 13.37 9.25
CA LYS A 237 3.58 12.05 9.86
C LYS A 237 2.25 11.55 10.42
N SER A 238 2.05 10.23 10.44
CA SER A 238 0.85 9.60 10.96
C SER A 238 1.18 8.23 11.58
N GLY A 239 0.24 7.68 12.36
CA GLY A 239 0.35 6.35 12.94
C GLY A 239 1.63 6.17 13.76
N PHE A 240 2.35 5.08 13.51
CA PHE A 240 3.56 4.73 14.26
C PHE A 240 4.67 5.79 14.16
N LEU A 241 4.88 6.40 12.98
CA LEU A 241 5.95 7.40 12.79
C LEU A 241 5.67 8.68 13.58
N LEU A 242 4.41 9.12 13.65
CA LEU A 242 4.03 10.26 14.47
C LEU A 242 4.28 9.97 15.95
N GLN A 243 3.78 8.85 16.45
CA GLN A 243 3.96 8.45 17.85
C GLN A 243 5.45 8.31 18.23
N LEU A 244 6.26 7.73 17.36
CA LEU A 244 7.71 7.61 17.58
C LEU A 244 8.37 9.00 17.66
N SER A 245 8.00 9.92 16.76
CA SER A 245 8.54 11.28 16.72
C SER A 245 8.18 12.06 17.96
N GLU A 246 6.93 11.98 18.41
CA GLU A 246 6.46 12.60 19.66
C GLU A 246 7.24 12.09 20.88
N GLN A 247 7.34 10.76 21.02
CA GLN A 247 8.06 10.13 22.15
C GLN A 247 9.54 10.49 22.18
N LEU A 248 10.21 10.59 21.01
CA LEU A 248 11.59 11.02 20.93
C LEU A 248 11.74 12.50 21.27
N ASN A 249 10.82 13.36 20.84
CA ASN A 249 10.83 14.77 21.23
C ASN A 249 10.63 14.93 22.74
N ASP A 250 9.70 14.22 23.35
CA ASP A 250 9.46 14.21 24.81
C ASP A 250 10.70 13.74 25.59
N LEU A 251 11.37 12.71 25.09
CA LEU A 251 12.64 12.22 25.66
C LEU A 251 13.72 13.31 25.61
N LEU A 252 13.89 13.97 24.46
CA LEU A 252 14.86 15.03 24.28
C LEU A 252 14.55 16.25 25.16
N ASP A 253 13.28 16.61 25.31
CA ASP A 253 12.85 17.71 26.20
C ASP A 253 13.18 17.39 27.66
N SER A 254 12.87 16.19 28.11
CA SER A 254 13.17 15.74 29.47
C SER A 254 14.67 15.73 29.74
N PHE A 255 15.46 15.26 28.78
CA PHE A 255 16.90 15.20 28.88
C PHE A 255 17.53 16.61 28.85
N ALA A 256 17.13 17.45 27.89
CA ALA A 256 17.62 18.83 27.75
C ALA A 256 17.32 19.66 29.00
N THR A 257 16.10 19.54 29.54
CA THR A 257 15.66 20.23 30.76
C THR A 257 16.52 19.80 31.96
N SER A 258 16.74 18.49 32.14
CA SER A 258 17.51 17.95 33.26
C SER A 258 18.96 18.38 33.21
N VAL A 259 19.62 18.25 32.06
CA VAL A 259 21.01 18.68 31.87
C VAL A 259 21.17 20.19 31.98
N GLY A 260 20.20 20.95 31.43
CA GLY A 260 20.17 22.41 31.54
C GLY A 260 20.08 22.90 32.98
N GLN A 261 19.23 22.28 33.81
CA GLN A 261 19.16 22.65 35.25
C GLN A 261 20.42 22.30 36.02
N VAL A 262 21.02 21.13 35.73
CA VAL A 262 22.36 20.80 36.33
C VAL A 262 23.39 21.88 35.95
N SER A 263 23.44 22.26 34.69
CA SER A 263 24.38 23.29 34.20
C SER A 263 24.12 24.63 34.88
N THR A 264 22.86 25.04 35.04
CA THR A 264 22.45 26.27 35.74
C THR A 264 22.89 26.24 37.21
N LEU A 265 22.65 25.12 37.91
CA LEU A 265 23.04 24.94 39.30
C LEU A 265 24.57 25.02 39.47
N LEU A 266 25.34 24.31 38.62
CA LEU A 266 26.82 24.35 38.66
C LEU A 266 27.32 25.76 38.33
N GLY A 267 26.70 26.45 37.39
CA GLY A 267 26.97 27.87 37.11
C GLY A 267 26.76 28.78 38.31
N ALA A 268 25.61 28.64 39.00
CA ALA A 268 25.29 29.38 40.22
C ALA A 268 26.36 29.08 41.33
N LEU A 269 26.66 27.81 41.54
CA LEU A 269 27.72 27.41 42.53
C LEU A 269 29.09 28.01 42.22
N SER A 270 29.47 28.08 40.94
CA SER A 270 30.75 28.67 40.53
C SER A 270 30.86 30.17 40.84
N HIS A 271 29.73 30.86 40.97
CA HIS A 271 29.64 32.27 41.36
C HIS A 271 29.37 32.48 42.86
N GLY A 272 29.34 31.38 43.63
CA GLY A 272 29.07 31.44 45.07
C GLY A 272 27.61 31.54 45.44
N ASP A 273 26.70 31.38 44.50
CA ASP A 273 25.24 31.36 44.79
C ASP A 273 24.84 29.96 45.27
N LEU A 274 24.55 29.87 46.57
CA LEU A 274 24.08 28.67 47.26
C LEU A 274 22.53 28.65 47.44
N THR A 275 21.82 29.50 46.75
CA THR A 275 20.33 29.59 46.86
C THR A 275 19.61 28.80 45.72
N THR A 276 20.30 28.63 44.60
CA THR A 276 19.76 27.93 43.44
C THR A 276 19.57 26.45 43.76
N ARG A 277 18.40 25.89 43.31
CA ARG A 277 18.03 24.47 43.44
C ARG A 277 17.56 23.94 42.11
N MET A 278 17.70 22.63 41.90
CA MET A 278 16.98 21.91 40.83
C MET A 278 15.54 21.67 41.27
N GLU A 279 14.58 22.15 40.46
CA GLU A 279 13.13 22.03 40.73
C GLU A 279 12.48 21.26 39.60
N GLY A 280 11.43 20.46 39.90
CA GLY A 280 10.63 19.73 38.93
C GLY A 280 10.28 18.31 39.36
N ASP A 281 9.29 17.72 38.66
CA ASP A 281 8.87 16.32 38.90
C ASP A 281 9.73 15.36 38.05
N TYR A 282 10.91 15.04 38.57
CA TYR A 282 11.83 14.09 37.94
C TYR A 282 11.58 12.65 38.44
N ARG A 283 11.89 11.67 37.59
CA ARG A 283 11.80 10.24 37.91
C ARG A 283 13.10 9.51 37.62
N GLY A 284 13.30 8.37 38.26
CA GLY A 284 14.44 7.49 38.01
C GLY A 284 15.77 8.17 38.27
N VAL A 285 16.68 8.15 37.28
CA VAL A 285 18.02 8.72 37.37
C VAL A 285 17.98 10.24 37.55
N PHE A 286 17.11 10.94 36.87
CA PHE A 286 17.01 12.39 36.97
C PHE A 286 16.52 12.86 38.34
N ALA A 287 15.62 12.14 39.00
CA ALA A 287 15.24 12.41 40.38
C ALA A 287 16.46 12.29 41.33
N ARG A 288 17.27 11.25 41.18
CA ARG A 288 18.51 11.11 41.97
C ARG A 288 19.49 12.25 41.72
N ILE A 289 19.69 12.64 40.46
CA ILE A 289 20.58 13.78 40.13
C ILE A 289 20.07 15.05 40.80
N ARG A 290 18.79 15.35 40.78
CA ARG A 290 18.20 16.50 41.48
C ARG A 290 18.47 16.43 42.99
N ASP A 291 18.17 15.28 43.59
CA ASP A 291 18.28 15.10 45.06
C ASP A 291 19.76 15.20 45.50
N ASP A 292 20.70 14.55 44.79
CA ASP A 292 22.14 14.60 45.09
C ASP A 292 22.69 16.01 44.88
N ALA A 293 22.27 16.69 43.80
CA ALA A 293 22.68 18.05 43.52
C ALA A 293 22.18 19.02 44.58
N ASN A 294 20.91 18.95 44.99
CA ASN A 294 20.35 19.78 46.05
C ASN A 294 21.01 19.48 47.40
N ALA A 295 21.24 18.22 47.76
CA ALA A 295 21.95 17.83 48.99
C ALA A 295 23.39 18.39 49.00
N THR A 296 24.05 18.44 47.86
CA THR A 296 25.41 19.03 47.73
C THR A 296 25.35 20.53 48.04
N VAL A 297 24.37 21.27 47.53
CA VAL A 297 24.17 22.70 47.84
C VAL A 297 23.91 22.92 49.33
N ASP A 298 23.04 22.11 49.94
CA ASP A 298 22.74 22.19 51.37
C ASP A 298 23.99 21.93 52.24
N GLN A 299 24.79 20.96 51.87
CA GLN A 299 26.08 20.69 52.57
C GLN A 299 27.06 21.86 52.44
N LEU A 300 27.20 22.46 51.24
CA LEU A 300 28.01 23.62 51.02
C LEU A 300 27.51 24.82 51.83
N THR A 301 26.19 25.06 51.83
CA THR A 301 25.56 26.13 52.65
C THR A 301 25.91 25.94 54.14
N SER A 302 25.78 24.73 54.66
CA SER A 302 26.16 24.39 56.04
C SER A 302 27.64 24.68 56.36
N ILE A 303 28.52 24.25 55.43
CA ILE A 303 29.97 24.51 55.61
C ILE A 303 30.28 26.00 55.63
N VAL A 304 29.71 26.80 54.69
CA VAL A 304 29.92 28.22 54.63
C VAL A 304 29.38 28.89 55.90
N GLY A 305 28.20 28.51 56.40
CA GLY A 305 27.61 29.01 57.66
C GLY A 305 28.51 28.72 58.86
N ARG A 306 29.09 27.53 58.94
CA ARG A 306 30.07 27.21 60.03
C ARG A 306 31.33 28.02 59.93
N ILE A 307 31.88 28.26 58.72
CA ILE A 307 33.02 29.13 58.49
C ILE A 307 32.74 30.55 58.92
N GLN A 308 31.57 31.10 58.54
CA GLN A 308 31.13 32.46 58.98
C GLN A 308 31.03 32.56 60.49
N SER A 309 30.40 31.58 61.13
CA SER A 309 30.29 31.55 62.61
C SER A 309 31.67 31.46 63.29
N ALA A 310 32.55 30.62 62.80
CA ALA A 310 33.91 30.53 63.31
C ALA A 310 34.72 31.81 63.09
N SER A 311 34.59 32.42 61.91
CA SER A 311 35.25 33.72 61.60
C SER A 311 34.75 34.85 62.51
N SER A 312 33.43 34.89 62.78
CA SER A 312 32.85 35.85 63.72
C SER A 312 33.36 35.65 65.14
N ALA A 313 33.43 34.39 65.62
CA ALA A 313 34.00 34.08 66.94
C ALA A 313 35.50 34.48 67.06
N ILE A 314 36.29 34.23 66.01
CA ILE A 314 37.71 34.66 65.96
C ILE A 314 37.80 36.18 66.01
N ASN A 315 36.96 36.91 65.25
CA ASN A 315 36.96 38.36 65.26
C ASN A 315 36.58 38.92 66.61
N THR A 316 35.59 38.35 67.30
CA THR A 316 35.21 38.71 68.65
C THR A 316 36.35 38.48 69.65
N ALA A 317 36.99 37.29 69.63
CA ALA A 317 38.13 36.99 70.52
C ALA A 317 39.35 37.90 70.25
N ALA A 318 39.61 38.24 68.99
CA ALA A 318 40.67 39.20 68.62
C ALA A 318 40.41 40.59 69.17
N GLY A 319 39.09 41.04 69.14
CA GLY A 319 38.68 42.29 69.74
C GLY A 319 38.82 42.33 71.27
N GLU A 320 38.52 41.22 71.95
CA GLU A 320 38.70 41.08 73.40
C GLU A 320 40.18 41.10 73.77
N ILE A 321 41.05 40.40 73.00
CA ILE A 321 42.53 40.44 73.22
C ILE A 321 43.07 41.85 73.01
N ALA A 322 42.62 42.55 71.93
CA ALA A 322 43.05 43.92 71.68
C ALA A 322 42.68 44.89 72.84
N SER A 323 41.44 44.75 73.35
CA SER A 323 40.96 45.53 74.49
C SER A 323 41.72 45.19 75.74
N GLY A 324 41.94 43.95 76.05
CA GLY A 324 42.78 43.48 77.17
C GLY A 324 44.21 43.97 77.10
N ASN A 325 44.87 43.94 75.94
CA ASN A 325 46.22 44.51 75.73
C ASN A 325 46.24 46.01 75.93
N ASN A 326 45.29 46.75 75.50
CA ASN A 326 45.17 48.20 75.74
C ASN A 326 44.96 48.52 77.23
N ASP A 327 44.26 47.73 78.00
CA ASP A 327 44.09 47.93 79.46
C ASP A 327 45.36 47.60 80.17
N LEU A 328 46.10 46.49 79.75
CA LEU A 328 47.39 46.12 80.28
C LEU A 328 48.40 47.23 80.02
N SER A 329 48.48 47.78 78.81
CA SER A 329 49.39 48.91 78.47
C SER A 329 49.11 50.16 79.38
N ARG A 330 47.85 50.54 79.54
CA ARG A 330 47.47 51.63 80.40
C ARG A 330 47.87 51.41 81.85
N ARG A 331 47.70 50.24 82.40
CA ARG A 331 48.15 49.86 83.78
C ARG A 331 49.65 49.83 83.94
N THR A 332 50.40 49.40 82.90
CA THR A 332 51.84 49.44 82.91
C THR A 332 52.38 50.87 82.86
N GLU A 333 51.76 51.77 82.15
CA GLU A 333 52.14 53.19 82.13
C GLU A 333 51.87 53.93 83.44
N GLN A 334 50.85 53.46 84.26
CA GLN A 334 50.51 54.02 85.57
C GLN A 334 51.33 53.52 86.73
N GLN A 335 52.15 52.51 86.58
CA GLN A 335 53.20 52.00 87.52
C GLN A 335 54.57 52.67 87.28
#